data_06c4d71e7a40c1a04432bcdb65e68026
#
_entry.id   06c4d71e7a40c1a04432bcdb65e68026
#
_cell.length_a   1.000
_cell.length_b   1.000
_cell.length_c   1.000
_cell.angle_alpha   90.00
_cell.angle_beta   90.00
_cell.angle_gamma   90.00
#
_symmetry.space_group_name_H-M   'P 1'
#
loop_
_entity.id
_entity.type
_entity.pdbx_description
1 polymer ?
#
loop_
_entity_poly.entity_id
_entity_poly.type
_entity_poly.pdbx_seq_one_letter_code
_entity_poly.pdbx_strand_id
1 'polypeptide(L)'
;MKKLLMLLLGIFVLLPMKAQFNFGRNSSAMQSSYATMTFTNQSSYTMTLKILGIYGGLYSVVYLPAHSSRVETFAKSANYKLKIKAVNGKSVSYHNAGTFSVTCTSTRRSEGRMSFQLSSYGSGLGPSILAKEFESNR
;
A
#
# COMPACT_ATOMS: atom_id res chain seq x y z
N MET A 1 -12.97 7.98 31.89
CA MET A 1 -12.81 7.54 31.36
C MET A 1 -12.93 7.17 30.90
N LYS A 2 -12.99 7.36 30.76
CA LYS A 2 -13.02 6.91 30.08
C LYS A 2 -12.90 6.37 29.53
N LYS A 3 -12.96 6.42 29.45
CA LYS A 3 -12.79 5.79 28.73
C LYS A 3 -13.08 5.15 28.17
N LEU A 4 -13.50 5.25 28.03
CA LEU A 4 -13.65 4.50 27.32
C LEU A 4 -13.85 4.30 26.66
N LEU A 5 -14.01 4.46 26.45
CA LEU A 5 -14.02 4.05 25.61
C LEU A 5 -13.77 3.76 24.98
N MET A 6 -13.76 3.87 24.93
CA MET A 6 -13.41 3.39 24.14
C MET A 6 -13.38 2.72 23.65
N LEU A 7 -13.71 2.76 23.65
CA LEU A 7 -13.58 1.97 23.02
C LEU A 7 -13.83 1.63 22.41
N LEU A 8 -14.17 1.80 22.28
CA LEU A 8 -14.30 1.25 21.50
C LEU A 8 -14.22 1.16 20.84
N LEU A 9 -14.28 1.40 20.57
CA LEU A 9 -14.05 1.02 19.79
C LEU A 9 -13.78 0.57 19.26
N GLY A 10 -13.98 0.71 19.34
CA GLY A 10 -13.51 0.03 18.58
C GLY A 10 -13.67 -0.37 18.10
N ILE A 11 -14.03 -0.40 18.13
CA ILE A 11 -14.10 -1.08 17.48
C ILE A 11 -14.34 -1.08 16.81
N PHE A 12 -14.46 -0.91 16.33
CA PHE A 12 -14.45 -1.35 15.59
C PHE A 12 -14.27 -1.55 15.06
N VAL A 13 -14.47 -1.22 15.03
CA VAL A 13 -14.13 -1.82 14.44
C VAL A 13 -14.14 -2.32 14.04
N LEU A 14 -14.39 -2.10 13.82
CA LEU A 14 -14.34 -2.88 13.31
C LEU A 14 -14.62 -3.26 12.88
N LEU A 15 -14.86 -3.04 12.69
CA LEU A 15 -15.04 -3.74 12.11
C LEU A 15 -15.25 -4.15 11.59
N PRO A 16 -15.36 -3.94 11.35
CA PRO A 16 -15.49 -4.63 10.65
C PRO A 16 -15.58 -5.09 10.19
N MET A 17 -15.68 -4.83 9.82
CA MET A 17 -15.61 -5.56 9.25
C MET A 17 -15.89 -6.21 8.97
N LYS A 18 -16.01 -6.05 8.88
CA LYS A 18 -16.22 -6.90 8.42
C LYS A 18 -16.42 -7.40 7.99
N ALA A 19 -16.55 -7.05 7.76
CA ALA A 19 -16.56 -7.71 7.17
C ALA A 19 -16.68 -8.11 6.79
N GLN A 20 -16.79 -7.91 6.56
CA GLN A 20 -16.71 -8.52 6.07
C GLN A 20 -16.86 -9.10 5.78
N PHE A 21 -17.24 -9.02 5.39
CA PHE A 21 -17.27 -9.75 4.88
C PHE A 21 -17.68 -10.47 4.65
N ASN A 22 -18.07 -10.51 4.41
CA ASN A 22 -18.28 -11.31 3.87
C ASN A 22 -18.70 -11.73 3.65
N PHE A 23 -19.04 -11.71 3.28
CA PHE A 23 -19.29 -12.21 2.65
C PHE A 23 -19.45 -12.85 2.15
N GLY A 24 -19.49 -12.91 1.98
CA GLY A 24 -19.49 -13.48 1.06
C GLY A 24 -19.82 -13.92 0.68
N ARG A 25 -20.04 -14.06 0.41
CA ARG A 25 -20.17 -14.44 -0.37
C ARG A 25 -20.74 -14.38 -1.17
N ASN A 26 -21.28 -14.26 -1.51
CA ASN A 26 -21.60 -14.20 -2.47
C ASN A 26 -21.26 -13.58 -3.06
N SER A 27 -21.34 -13.78 -2.56
CA SER A 27 -20.65 -13.03 -3.08
C SER A 27 -19.92 -13.06 -4.32
N SER A 28 -19.81 -14.01 -5.09
CA SER A 28 -19.17 -13.94 -6.37
C SER A 28 -19.81 -12.90 -7.26
N ALA A 29 -21.10 -12.77 -7.17
CA ALA A 29 -21.80 -11.72 -7.90
C ALA A 29 -21.40 -10.33 -7.43
N MET A 30 -20.94 -10.24 -6.20
CA MET A 30 -20.49 -8.98 -5.61
C MET A 30 -18.96 -8.84 -5.70
N GLN A 31 -18.34 -9.68 -6.45
CA GLN A 31 -16.89 -9.66 -6.62
C GLN A 31 -16.44 -8.33 -7.22
N SER A 32 -15.35 -7.82 -6.71
CA SER A 32 -14.77 -6.59 -7.24
C SER A 32 -14.38 -6.77 -8.70
N SER A 33 -14.60 -5.73 -9.51
CA SER A 33 -14.10 -5.73 -10.87
C SER A 33 -12.64 -5.24 -10.95
N TYR A 34 -11.97 -5.08 -9.82
CA TYR A 34 -10.61 -4.54 -9.77
C TYR A 34 -9.66 -5.55 -9.14
N ALA A 35 -8.42 -5.53 -9.62
CA ALA A 35 -7.33 -6.14 -8.89
C ALA A 35 -6.96 -5.24 -7.73
N THR A 36 -6.38 -5.81 -6.69
CA THR A 36 -5.96 -5.03 -5.52
C THR A 36 -4.53 -5.36 -5.13
N MET A 37 -3.88 -4.37 -4.53
CA MET A 37 -2.59 -4.53 -3.90
C MET A 37 -2.68 -3.87 -2.54
N THR A 38 -2.38 -4.63 -1.49
CA THR A 38 -2.38 -4.12 -0.13
C THR A 38 -0.94 -3.80 0.25
N PHE A 39 -0.70 -2.55 0.64
CA PHE A 39 0.61 -2.10 1.09
C PHE A 39 0.57 -1.94 2.60
N THR A 40 1.52 -2.53 3.29
CA THR A 40 1.59 -2.49 4.75
C THR A 40 2.93 -1.93 5.18
N ASN A 41 2.89 -0.89 6.00
CA ASN A 41 4.07 -0.27 6.59
C ASN A 41 4.25 -0.82 8.01
N GLN A 42 5.26 -1.66 8.19
CA GLN A 42 5.53 -2.29 9.48
C GLN A 42 6.58 -1.54 10.27
N SER A 43 6.89 -0.31 9.86
CA SER A 43 7.93 0.49 10.50
C SER A 43 7.34 1.68 11.24
N SER A 44 8.20 2.38 11.98
CA SER A 44 7.83 3.62 12.65
C SER A 44 7.99 4.85 11.74
N TYR A 45 8.40 4.65 10.49
CA TYR A 45 8.53 5.71 9.52
C TYR A 45 7.19 5.97 8.84
N THR A 46 6.94 7.22 8.47
CA THR A 46 5.84 7.53 7.57
C THR A 46 6.33 7.36 6.15
N MET A 47 5.58 6.65 5.32
CA MET A 47 6.00 6.37 3.95
C MET A 47 5.06 7.00 2.96
N THR A 48 5.62 7.49 1.87
CA THR A 48 4.88 7.92 0.68
C THR A 48 5.33 7.03 -0.46
N LEU A 49 4.38 6.32 -1.05
CA LEU A 49 4.64 5.40 -2.15
C LEU A 49 4.20 6.05 -3.45
N LYS A 50 5.10 6.08 -4.43
CA LYS A 50 4.74 6.49 -5.79
C LYS A 50 4.66 5.26 -6.67
N ILE A 51 3.50 5.03 -7.23
CA ILE A 51 3.26 3.94 -8.16
C ILE A 51 3.30 4.52 -9.57
N LEU A 52 4.23 4.02 -10.37
CA LEU A 52 4.45 4.53 -11.73
C LEU A 52 4.28 3.40 -12.72
N GLY A 53 3.84 3.73 -13.92
CA GLY A 53 3.85 2.77 -15.01
C GLY A 53 5.27 2.32 -15.30
N ILE A 54 5.42 1.11 -15.83
CA ILE A 54 6.75 0.54 -16.07
C ILE A 54 7.55 1.38 -17.07
N TYR A 55 6.87 2.08 -17.96
CA TYR A 55 7.51 2.93 -18.95
C TYR A 55 7.43 4.42 -18.58
N GLY A 56 7.01 4.73 -17.35
CA GLY A 56 6.89 6.09 -16.88
C GLY A 56 5.45 6.50 -16.67
N GLY A 57 5.28 7.68 -16.08
CA GLY A 57 3.97 8.23 -15.79
C GLY A 57 3.46 7.81 -14.43
N LEU A 58 2.92 8.75 -13.70
CA LEU A 58 2.41 8.53 -12.35
C LEU A 58 1.05 7.86 -12.41
N TYR A 59 0.92 6.71 -11.74
CA TYR A 59 -0.36 6.05 -11.58
C TYR A 59 -1.07 6.52 -10.32
N SER A 60 -0.37 6.50 -9.19
CA SER A 60 -0.99 6.81 -7.90
C SER A 60 0.07 7.16 -6.87
N VAL A 61 -0.32 7.93 -5.88
CA VAL A 61 0.50 8.20 -4.70
C VAL A 61 -0.27 7.69 -3.49
N VAL A 62 0.39 6.86 -2.69
CA VAL A 62 -0.22 6.26 -1.50
C VAL A 62 0.52 6.76 -0.28
N TYR A 63 -0.22 7.40 0.62
CA TYR A 63 0.33 7.84 1.89
C TYR A 63 0.13 6.73 2.93
N LEU A 64 1.22 6.29 3.53
CA LEU A 64 1.22 5.10 4.37
C LEU A 64 1.86 5.42 5.72
N PRO A 65 1.06 5.89 6.68
CA PRO A 65 1.60 6.21 8.02
C PRO A 65 2.23 4.99 8.66
N ALA A 66 3.02 5.23 9.72
CA ALA A 66 3.65 4.16 10.48
C ALA A 66 2.60 3.12 10.90
N HIS A 67 2.96 1.85 10.78
CA HIS A 67 2.15 0.71 11.23
C HIS A 67 0.75 0.69 10.65
N SER A 68 0.61 1.08 9.38
CA SER A 68 -0.70 1.13 8.73
C SER A 68 -0.67 0.37 7.42
N SER A 69 -1.86 0.16 6.87
CA SER A 69 -2.04 -0.51 5.58
C SER A 69 -3.00 0.29 4.72
N ARG A 70 -2.81 0.17 3.40
CA ARG A 70 -3.70 0.76 2.41
C ARG A 70 -3.88 -0.21 1.27
N VAL A 71 -5.07 -0.19 0.69
CA VAL A 71 -5.40 -1.00 -0.48
C VAL A 71 -5.50 -0.08 -1.68
N GLU A 72 -4.82 -0.46 -2.75
CA GLU A 72 -4.90 0.25 -4.02
C GLU A 72 -5.57 -0.67 -5.04
N THR A 73 -6.41 -0.09 -5.90
CA THR A 73 -7.15 -0.86 -6.89
C THR A 73 -6.63 -0.58 -8.30
N PHE A 74 -6.77 -1.59 -9.17
CA PHE A 74 -6.26 -1.53 -10.53
C PHE A 74 -7.32 -2.10 -11.47
N ALA A 75 -7.68 -1.34 -12.49
CA ALA A 75 -8.76 -1.71 -13.40
C ALA A 75 -8.32 -2.63 -14.53
N LYS A 76 -7.00 -2.77 -14.75
CA LYS A 76 -6.49 -3.62 -15.83
C LYS A 76 -5.12 -4.15 -15.47
N SER A 77 -4.73 -5.21 -16.17
CA SER A 77 -3.43 -5.83 -15.99
C SER A 77 -2.33 -4.87 -16.41
N ALA A 78 -1.29 -4.74 -15.59
CA ALA A 78 -0.15 -3.90 -15.92
C ALA A 78 0.99 -4.19 -14.97
N ASN A 79 2.17 -3.69 -15.34
CA ASN A 79 3.37 -3.71 -14.51
C ASN A 79 3.66 -2.31 -14.04
N TYR A 80 4.10 -2.20 -12.79
CA TYR A 80 4.33 -0.91 -12.16
C TYR A 80 5.69 -0.88 -11.49
N LYS A 81 6.23 0.32 -11.37
CA LYS A 81 7.41 0.60 -10.55
C LYS A 81 6.97 1.25 -9.26
N LEU A 82 7.73 1.01 -8.20
CA LEU A 82 7.41 1.53 -6.89
C LEU A 82 8.61 2.30 -6.34
N LYS A 83 8.39 3.55 -5.96
CA LYS A 83 9.37 4.36 -5.26
C LYS A 83 8.80 4.74 -3.91
N ILE A 84 9.66 4.80 -2.89
CA ILE A 84 9.23 5.07 -1.52
C ILE A 84 10.05 6.20 -0.94
N LYS A 85 9.36 7.15 -0.32
CA LYS A 85 9.96 8.16 0.55
C LYS A 85 9.61 7.80 1.98
N ALA A 86 10.60 7.65 2.85
CA ALA A 86 10.39 7.31 4.25
C ALA A 86 10.88 8.43 5.14
N VAL A 87 10.07 8.84 6.10
CA VAL A 87 10.36 9.98 6.97
C VAL A 87 10.13 9.58 8.42
N ASN A 88 11.10 9.91 9.26
CA ASN A 88 10.96 9.77 10.71
C ASN A 88 11.70 10.94 11.37
N GLY A 89 10.93 11.97 11.77
CA GLY A 89 11.53 13.19 12.29
C GLY A 89 12.35 13.90 11.21
N LYS A 90 13.64 14.04 11.45
CA LYS A 90 14.54 14.66 10.49
C LYS A 90 15.18 13.67 9.53
N SER A 91 14.94 12.40 9.74
CA SER A 91 15.51 11.35 8.90
C SER A 91 14.61 11.16 7.70
N VAL A 92 15.15 11.34 6.51
CA VAL A 92 14.43 11.18 5.25
C VAL A 92 15.26 10.31 4.32
N SER A 93 14.63 9.30 3.74
CA SER A 93 15.30 8.46 2.77
C SER A 93 14.37 8.17 1.60
N TYR A 94 14.96 7.86 0.46
CA TYR A 94 14.24 7.57 -0.77
C TYR A 94 14.75 6.26 -1.33
N HIS A 95 13.84 5.43 -1.83
CA HIS A 95 14.20 4.07 -2.25
C HIS A 95 13.49 3.69 -3.53
N ASN A 96 14.17 2.89 -4.34
CA ASN A 96 13.57 2.21 -5.47
C ASN A 96 13.13 0.83 -4.97
N ALA A 97 11.84 0.65 -4.78
CA ALA A 97 11.31 -0.58 -4.19
C ALA A 97 10.99 -1.65 -5.24
N GLY A 98 11.46 -1.46 -6.47
CA GLY A 98 11.33 -2.49 -7.49
C GLY A 98 10.05 -2.35 -8.29
N THR A 99 9.60 -3.48 -8.82
CA THR A 99 8.43 -3.53 -9.68
C THR A 99 7.45 -4.56 -9.15
N PHE A 100 6.20 -4.40 -9.54
CA PHE A 100 5.19 -5.42 -9.26
C PHE A 100 4.21 -5.47 -10.43
N SER A 101 3.46 -6.57 -10.48
CA SER A 101 2.49 -6.79 -11.55
C SER A 101 1.12 -7.03 -10.95
N VAL A 102 0.10 -6.58 -11.65
CA VAL A 102 -1.27 -6.92 -11.31
C VAL A 102 -1.93 -7.57 -12.51
N THR A 103 -2.86 -8.46 -12.24
CA THR A 103 -3.68 -9.13 -13.25
C THR A 103 -5.13 -8.73 -13.02
N CYS A 104 -5.74 -8.19 -14.04
CA CYS A 104 -7.14 -7.83 -13.97
C CYS A 104 -7.76 -8.06 -15.35
N THR A 105 -8.44 -9.19 -15.51
CA THR A 105 -9.11 -9.55 -16.74
C THR A 105 -10.56 -9.85 -16.42
N SER A 106 -11.33 -10.21 -17.43
CA SER A 106 -12.73 -10.56 -17.22
C SER A 106 -12.91 -11.79 -16.34
N THR A 107 -11.87 -12.63 -16.23
CA THR A 107 -11.96 -13.89 -15.48
C THR A 107 -11.01 -13.98 -14.29
N ARG A 108 -10.06 -13.06 -14.15
CA ARG A 108 -9.05 -13.13 -13.10
C ARG A 108 -8.71 -11.76 -12.57
N ARG A 109 -8.59 -11.67 -11.26
CA ARG A 109 -8.15 -10.45 -10.56
C ARG A 109 -7.18 -10.85 -9.48
N SER A 110 -5.98 -10.26 -9.52
CA SER A 110 -4.99 -10.57 -8.51
C SER A 110 -5.26 -9.78 -7.23
N GLU A 111 -4.87 -10.39 -6.11
CA GLU A 111 -4.89 -9.75 -4.80
C GLU A 111 -3.50 -9.92 -4.22
N GLY A 112 -2.70 -8.88 -4.32
CA GLY A 112 -1.34 -8.93 -3.86
C GLY A 112 -1.14 -8.18 -2.55
N ARG A 113 0.01 -8.43 -1.94
CA ARG A 113 0.41 -7.76 -0.70
C ARG A 113 1.89 -7.44 -0.77
N MET A 114 2.23 -6.27 -0.25
CA MET A 114 3.63 -5.88 -0.08
C MET A 114 3.77 -5.26 1.30
N SER A 115 4.77 -5.72 2.04
CA SER A 115 5.05 -5.21 3.39
C SER A 115 6.43 -4.55 3.39
N PHE A 116 6.55 -3.46 4.11
CA PHE A 116 7.76 -2.66 4.13
C PHE A 116 8.29 -2.54 5.55
N GLN A 117 9.60 -2.74 5.69
CA GLN A 117 10.31 -2.60 6.95
C GLN A 117 11.43 -1.60 6.76
N LEU A 118 11.66 -0.77 7.75
CA LEU A 118 12.80 0.15 7.75
C LEU A 118 13.20 0.41 9.19
N SER A 119 14.47 0.24 9.48
CA SER A 119 15.00 0.51 10.81
C SER A 119 16.30 1.27 10.67
N SER A 120 16.82 1.72 11.81
CA SER A 120 18.10 2.42 11.83
C SER A 120 19.26 1.52 11.43
N TYR A 121 19.04 0.20 11.40
CA TYR A 121 20.10 -0.76 11.07
C TYR A 121 20.09 -1.20 9.62
N GLY A 122 19.05 -0.85 8.87
CA GLY A 122 19.00 -1.26 7.50
C GLY A 122 17.61 -1.12 6.93
N SER A 123 17.51 -1.39 5.65
CA SER A 123 16.30 -1.17 4.91
C SER A 123 15.97 -2.38 4.06
N GLY A 124 14.69 -2.81 4.12
CA GLY A 124 14.16 -3.78 3.18
C GLY A 124 13.47 -3.13 2.01
N LEU A 125 13.66 -1.82 1.81
CA LEU A 125 12.93 -1.06 0.81
C LEU A 125 13.59 -1.04 -0.57
N GLY A 126 14.75 -1.65 -0.70
CA GLY A 126 15.50 -1.62 -1.96
C GLY A 126 16.55 -0.52 -1.96
N PRO A 127 17.25 -0.36 -3.09
CA PRO A 127 18.35 0.60 -3.18
C PRO A 127 17.92 2.03 -2.90
N SER A 128 18.80 2.81 -2.28
CA SER A 128 18.56 4.22 -2.07
C SER A 128 18.64 4.97 -3.40
N ILE A 129 17.80 5.98 -3.56
CA ILE A 129 17.82 6.86 -4.72
C ILE A 129 17.87 8.30 -4.23
N LEU A 130 18.13 9.20 -5.15
CA LEU A 130 18.15 10.63 -4.84
C LEU A 130 16.72 11.18 -4.74
N ALA A 131 16.53 12.22 -3.95
CA ALA A 131 15.25 12.91 -3.86
C ALA A 131 14.77 13.33 -5.25
N LYS A 132 15.67 13.81 -6.08
CA LYS A 132 15.38 14.22 -7.44
C LYS A 132 14.81 13.07 -8.26
N GLU A 133 15.36 11.87 -8.07
CA GLU A 133 14.88 10.69 -8.77
C GLU A 133 13.49 10.29 -8.26
N PHE A 134 13.25 10.43 -6.97
CA PHE A 134 11.93 10.15 -6.40
C PHE A 134 10.88 11.11 -6.97
N GLU A 135 11.23 12.38 -7.14
CA GLU A 135 10.29 13.36 -7.67
C GLU A 135 9.99 13.17 -9.15
N SER A 136 10.86 12.46 -9.85
CA SER A 136 10.66 12.16 -11.27
C SER A 136 9.55 11.12 -11.42
N ASN A 137 8.74 11.28 -12.45
CA ASN A 137 7.68 10.32 -12.76
C ASN A 137 8.12 9.30 -13.81
N ARG A 138 9.39 8.93 -13.77
CA ARG A 138 9.91 7.92 -14.68
C ARG A 138 10.47 6.73 -13.98
#